data_91b3d8ef3477899debd5c85a880d332c
#
_entry.id   91b3d8ef3477899debd5c85a880d332c
#
_cell.length_a   1.000
_cell.length_b   1.000
_cell.length_c   1.000
_cell.angle_alpha   90.00
_cell.angle_beta   90.00
_cell.angle_gamma   90.00
#
_symmetry.space_group_name_H-M   'P 1'
#
loop_
_entity.id
_entity.type
_entity.pdbx_description
1 polymer ?
#
loop_
_entity_poly.entity_id
_entity_poly.type
_entity_poly.pdbx_seq_one_letter_code
_entity_poly.pdbx_strand_id
1 'polypeptide(L)'
;KCVFVDKDKIPTLIFDEIDTGISGAIGKRVGEKMYQVSVKHQVLCITHLPQIAALSDNHYFVSKKVENGKTFTQIRMLNEQDKVCEIAKMIGGDNLSDVAIDNSREMVKLANIKKNEIKNEFI
;
A
#
# COMPACT_ATOMS: atom_id res chain seq x y z
N LYS A 1 3.61 -9.73 15.64
CA LYS A 1 3.71 -10.80 14.62
C LYS A 1 4.93 -10.69 13.71
N CYS A 2 5.35 -9.48 13.36
CA CYS A 2 6.54 -9.34 12.52
C CYS A 2 7.81 -9.94 13.15
N VAL A 3 7.88 -10.00 14.47
CA VAL A 3 9.02 -10.55 15.21
C VAL A 3 9.13 -12.08 15.05
N PHE A 4 8.00 -12.75 14.85
CA PHE A 4 7.96 -14.22 14.78
C PHE A 4 8.11 -14.78 13.37
N VAL A 5 8.05 -13.94 12.34
CA VAL A 5 8.05 -14.37 10.93
C VAL A 5 9.32 -15.11 10.56
N ASP A 6 10.47 -14.59 10.94
CA ASP A 6 11.77 -15.23 10.60
C ASP A 6 11.94 -16.58 11.28
N LYS A 7 11.39 -16.76 12.47
CA LYS A 7 11.45 -18.01 13.19
C LYS A 7 10.52 -19.06 12.59
N ASP A 8 9.34 -18.63 12.18
CA ASP A 8 8.31 -19.55 11.68
C ASP A 8 8.44 -19.87 10.19
N LYS A 9 9.32 -19.17 9.46
CA LYS A 9 9.57 -19.34 8.03
C LYS A 9 8.30 -19.32 7.18
N ILE A 10 7.37 -18.42 7.52
CA ILE A 10 6.11 -18.27 6.80
C ILE A 10 6.40 -17.53 5.49
N PRO A 11 6.10 -18.13 4.31
CA PRO A 11 6.43 -17.50 3.03
C PRO A 11 5.52 -16.33 2.67
N THR A 12 4.26 -16.35 3.10
CA THR A 12 3.26 -15.32 2.78
C THR A 12 2.53 -14.87 4.02
N LEU A 13 2.42 -13.55 4.19
CA LEU A 13 1.68 -12.92 5.29
C LEU A 13 0.58 -12.05 4.72
N ILE A 14 -0.60 -12.14 5.32
CA ILE A 14 -1.76 -11.35 4.92
C ILE A 14 -2.15 -10.45 6.09
N PHE A 15 -2.18 -9.13 5.84
CA PHE A 15 -2.63 -8.13 6.80
C PHE A 15 -3.92 -7.50 6.27
N ASP A 16 -5.02 -7.72 6.99
CA ASP A 16 -6.32 -7.20 6.61
C ASP A 16 -6.74 -6.10 7.57
N GLU A 17 -6.88 -4.87 7.03
CA GLU A 17 -7.37 -3.71 7.77
C GLU A 17 -6.62 -3.43 9.07
N ILE A 18 -5.30 -3.64 9.08
CA ILE A 18 -4.47 -3.38 10.26
C ILE A 18 -4.33 -1.88 10.57
N ASP A 19 -4.72 -1.04 9.63
CA ASP A 19 -4.63 0.42 9.72
C ASP A 19 -5.87 1.06 10.34
N THR A 20 -6.85 0.25 10.78
CA THR A 20 -8.05 0.73 11.45
C THR A 20 -7.68 1.42 12.77
N GLY A 21 -8.09 2.69 12.90
CA GLY A 21 -7.87 3.47 14.12
C GLY A 21 -6.47 4.05 14.30
N ILE A 22 -5.56 3.92 13.31
CA ILE A 22 -4.24 4.53 13.39
C ILE A 22 -4.15 5.78 12.51
N SER A 23 -3.28 6.72 12.91
CA SER A 23 -3.04 7.95 12.14
C SER A 23 -2.10 7.70 10.97
N GLY A 24 -2.01 8.69 10.05
CA GLY A 24 -1.10 8.61 8.90
C GLY A 24 0.36 8.45 9.29
N ALA A 25 0.82 9.12 10.35
CA ALA A 25 2.20 9.02 10.82
C ALA A 25 2.54 7.62 11.34
N ILE A 26 1.61 7.02 12.10
CA ILE A 26 1.76 5.65 12.59
C ILE A 26 1.62 4.68 11.42
N GLY A 27 0.70 4.95 10.50
CA GLY A 27 0.53 4.15 9.28
C GLY A 27 1.80 4.06 8.46
N LYS A 28 2.54 5.15 8.32
CA LYS A 28 3.82 5.16 7.63
C LYS A 28 4.82 4.20 8.29
N ARG A 29 4.93 4.24 9.61
CA ARG A 29 5.82 3.36 10.36
C ARG A 29 5.43 1.89 10.23
N VAL A 30 4.13 1.61 10.30
CA VAL A 30 3.60 0.25 10.10
C VAL A 30 3.93 -0.24 8.70
N GLY A 31 3.73 0.60 7.69
CA GLY A 31 4.07 0.28 6.31
C GLY A 31 5.55 -0.02 6.12
N GLU A 32 6.42 0.78 6.71
CA GLU A 32 7.86 0.55 6.66
C GLU A 32 8.25 -0.79 7.29
N LYS A 33 7.65 -1.14 8.42
CA LYS A 33 7.88 -2.43 9.07
C LYS A 33 7.40 -3.59 8.21
N MET A 34 6.22 -3.45 7.59
CA MET A 34 5.74 -4.46 6.65
C MET A 34 6.67 -4.61 5.46
N TYR A 35 7.21 -3.50 4.97
CA TYR A 35 8.15 -3.57 3.85
C TYR A 35 9.45 -4.30 4.24
N GLN A 36 9.95 -4.10 5.45
CA GLN A 36 11.09 -4.85 5.95
C GLN A 36 10.84 -6.36 5.92
N VAL A 37 9.64 -6.77 6.35
CA VAL A 37 9.23 -8.18 6.29
C VAL A 37 9.15 -8.66 4.85
N SER A 38 8.68 -7.82 3.94
CA SER A 38 8.50 -8.18 2.53
C SER A 38 9.81 -8.43 1.78
N VAL A 39 10.94 -8.02 2.31
CA VAL A 39 12.25 -8.29 1.70
C VAL A 39 12.51 -9.80 1.60
N LYS A 40 12.06 -10.56 2.58
CA LYS A 40 12.27 -12.02 2.62
C LYS A 40 10.99 -12.83 2.50
N HIS A 41 9.84 -12.19 2.56
CA HIS A 41 8.54 -12.85 2.54
C HIS A 41 7.60 -12.12 1.60
N GLN A 42 6.56 -12.80 1.12
CA GLN A 42 5.49 -12.15 0.40
C GLN A 42 4.51 -11.54 1.40
N VAL A 43 4.24 -10.25 1.28
CA VAL A 43 3.29 -9.56 2.15
C VAL A 43 2.14 -9.04 1.31
N LEU A 44 0.91 -9.42 1.69
CA LEU A 44 -0.32 -8.90 1.12
C LEU A 44 -1.00 -8.05 2.18
N CYS A 45 -1.35 -6.82 1.84
CA CYS A 45 -1.98 -5.90 2.78
C CYS A 45 -3.22 -5.27 2.17
N ILE A 46 -4.32 -5.29 2.89
CA ILE A 46 -5.54 -4.57 2.53
C ILE A 46 -5.58 -3.32 3.39
N THR A 47 -5.51 -2.16 2.77
CA THR A 47 -5.39 -0.88 3.47
C THR A 47 -6.20 0.22 2.79
N HIS A 48 -6.60 1.21 3.58
CA HIS A 48 -7.19 2.45 3.08
C HIS A 48 -6.25 3.66 3.31
N LEU A 49 -5.05 3.44 3.84
CA LEU A 49 -4.09 4.51 4.09
C LEU A 49 -3.13 4.69 2.92
N PRO A 50 -3.06 5.91 2.36
CA PRO A 50 -2.15 6.19 1.25
C PRO A 50 -0.68 5.97 1.61
N GLN A 51 -0.30 6.19 2.87
CA GLN A 51 1.07 6.00 3.36
C GLN A 51 1.54 4.55 3.22
N ILE A 52 0.63 3.61 3.45
CA ILE A 52 0.93 2.18 3.30
C ILE A 52 0.89 1.79 1.82
N ALA A 53 -0.12 2.26 1.08
CA ALA A 53 -0.27 1.96 -0.34
C ALA A 53 0.94 2.45 -1.15
N ALA A 54 1.49 3.62 -0.80
CA ALA A 54 2.65 4.18 -1.50
C ALA A 54 3.90 3.30 -1.38
N LEU A 55 4.01 2.54 -0.31
CA LEU A 55 5.15 1.63 -0.07
C LEU A 55 5.03 0.29 -0.80
N SER A 56 3.89 0.01 -1.44
CA SER A 56 3.70 -1.26 -2.14
C SER A 56 4.60 -1.36 -3.38
N ASP A 57 5.08 -2.56 -3.68
CA ASP A 57 5.75 -2.86 -4.94
C ASP A 57 4.72 -3.06 -6.05
N ASN A 58 3.62 -3.72 -5.71
CA ASN A 58 2.49 -3.95 -6.60
C ASN A 58 1.23 -3.44 -5.93
N HIS A 59 0.52 -2.54 -6.59
CA HIS A 59 -0.70 -1.95 -6.06
C HIS A 59 -1.89 -2.50 -6.84
N TYR A 60 -2.80 -3.17 -6.14
CA TYR A 60 -4.04 -3.70 -6.71
C TYR A 60 -5.21 -2.84 -6.23
N PHE A 61 -6.04 -2.45 -7.17
CA PHE A 61 -7.27 -1.70 -6.88
C PHE A 61 -8.45 -2.67 -6.85
N VAL A 62 -9.16 -2.67 -5.73
CA VAL A 62 -10.34 -3.51 -5.54
C VAL A 62 -11.57 -2.63 -5.67
N SER A 63 -12.48 -2.98 -6.58
CA SER A 63 -13.73 -2.25 -6.78
C SER A 63 -14.89 -3.21 -6.88
N LYS A 64 -16.09 -2.68 -6.61
CA LYS A 64 -17.34 -3.43 -6.76
C LYS A 64 -18.12 -2.86 -7.94
N LYS A 65 -18.63 -3.75 -8.80
CA LYS A 65 -19.47 -3.39 -9.94
C LYS A 65 -20.79 -4.10 -9.83
N VAL A 66 -21.87 -3.37 -10.06
CA VAL A 66 -23.23 -3.93 -10.06
C VAL A 66 -23.69 -4.11 -11.51
N GLU A 67 -23.96 -5.34 -11.90
CA GLU A 67 -24.53 -5.68 -13.20
C GLU A 67 -25.71 -6.62 -13.02
N ASN A 68 -26.85 -6.30 -13.66
CA ASN A 68 -28.09 -7.13 -13.62
C ASN A 68 -28.49 -7.49 -12.19
N GLY A 69 -28.40 -6.55 -11.26
CA GLY A 69 -28.74 -6.75 -9.85
C GLY A 69 -27.77 -7.58 -9.04
N LYS A 70 -26.64 -7.98 -9.63
CA LYS A 70 -25.59 -8.72 -8.95
C LYS A 70 -24.36 -7.86 -8.76
N THR A 71 -23.71 -8.01 -7.60
CA THR A 71 -22.47 -7.30 -7.27
C THR A 71 -21.28 -8.19 -7.56
N PHE A 72 -20.33 -7.67 -8.35
CA PHE A 72 -19.09 -8.34 -8.67
C PHE A 72 -17.91 -7.56 -8.08
N THR A 73 -16.96 -8.27 -7.51
CA THR A 73 -15.69 -7.69 -7.07
C THR A 73 -14.70 -7.80 -8.21
N GLN A 74 -14.07 -6.69 -8.54
CA GLN A 74 -13.01 -6.63 -9.55
C GLN A 74 -11.70 -6.24 -8.89
N ILE A 75 -10.62 -6.89 -9.32
CA ILE A 75 -9.27 -6.60 -8.86
C ILE A 75 -8.43 -6.27 -10.07
N ARG A 76 -7.76 -5.12 -10.04
CA ARG A 76 -6.92 -4.66 -11.16
C ARG A 76 -5.57 -4.20 -10.62
N MET A 77 -4.49 -4.68 -11.22
CA MET A 77 -3.16 -4.19 -10.91
C MET A 77 -2.94 -2.82 -11.56
N LEU A 78 -2.47 -1.85 -10.78
CA LEU A 78 -2.24 -0.49 -11.24
C LEU A 78 -0.82 -0.33 -11.79
N ASN A 79 -0.69 0.40 -12.92
CA ASN A 79 0.61 0.85 -13.37
C ASN A 79 1.06 2.07 -12.51
N GLU A 80 2.26 2.58 -12.75
CA GLU A 80 2.82 3.68 -11.95
C GLU A 80 1.95 4.93 -11.98
N GLN A 81 1.43 5.30 -13.14
CA GLN A 81 0.58 6.48 -13.28
C GLN A 81 -0.76 6.30 -12.59
N ASP A 82 -1.39 5.15 -12.76
CA ASP A 82 -2.67 4.83 -12.11
C ASP A 82 -2.51 4.74 -10.60
N LYS A 83 -1.37 4.25 -10.11
CA LYS A 83 -1.04 4.24 -8.69
C LYS A 83 -1.00 5.65 -8.12
N VAL A 84 -0.33 6.58 -8.81
CA VAL A 84 -0.27 7.98 -8.38
C VAL A 84 -1.68 8.58 -8.32
N CYS A 85 -2.51 8.33 -9.32
CA CYS A 85 -3.89 8.81 -9.35
C CYS A 85 -4.72 8.23 -8.21
N GLU A 86 -4.59 6.94 -7.94
CA GLU A 86 -5.34 6.28 -6.86
C GLU A 86 -4.91 6.80 -5.49
N ILE A 87 -3.63 6.97 -5.26
CA ILE A 87 -3.13 7.53 -4.00
C ILE A 87 -3.61 8.97 -3.83
N ALA A 88 -3.67 9.76 -4.91
CA ALA A 88 -4.23 11.09 -4.86
C ALA A 88 -5.69 11.10 -4.42
N LYS A 89 -6.48 10.12 -4.89
CA LYS A 89 -7.88 9.95 -4.45
C LYS A 89 -7.96 9.54 -2.99
N MET A 90 -7.07 8.69 -2.52
CA MET A 90 -7.02 8.28 -1.12
C MET A 90 -6.70 9.46 -0.19
N ILE A 91 -5.90 10.42 -0.65
CA ILE A 91 -5.54 11.61 0.12
C ILE A 91 -6.68 12.64 0.12
N GLY A 92 -7.19 13.00 -1.07
CA GLY A 92 -8.06 14.15 -1.25
C GLY A 92 -9.47 13.85 -1.74
N GLY A 93 -9.86 12.59 -1.89
CA GLY A 93 -11.15 12.21 -2.45
C GLY A 93 -11.14 12.23 -3.97
N ASP A 94 -12.34 12.17 -4.57
CA ASP A 94 -12.47 11.99 -6.01
C ASP A 94 -12.10 13.21 -6.84
N ASN A 95 -11.98 14.38 -6.23
CA ASN A 95 -11.56 15.62 -6.92
C ASN A 95 -10.04 15.63 -7.08
N LEU A 96 -9.58 15.23 -8.27
CA LEU A 96 -8.16 15.23 -8.60
C LEU A 96 -7.74 16.63 -9.07
N SER A 97 -7.17 17.41 -8.14
CA SER A 97 -6.50 18.66 -8.50
C SER A 97 -5.05 18.38 -8.89
N ASP A 98 -4.41 19.32 -9.59
CA ASP A 98 -2.99 19.21 -9.90
C ASP A 98 -2.15 19.12 -8.62
N VAL A 99 -2.55 19.86 -7.58
CA VAL A 99 -1.87 19.81 -6.28
C VAL A 99 -1.98 18.45 -5.64
N ALA A 100 -3.15 17.80 -5.69
CA ALA A 100 -3.35 16.47 -5.14
C ALA A 100 -2.47 15.44 -5.85
N ILE A 101 -2.38 15.53 -7.17
CA ILE A 101 -1.53 14.63 -7.97
C ILE A 101 -0.05 14.86 -7.65
N ASP A 102 0.38 16.12 -7.55
CA ASP A 102 1.76 16.45 -7.20
C ASP A 102 2.13 15.94 -5.80
N ASN A 103 1.24 16.09 -4.84
CA ASN A 103 1.44 15.56 -3.49
C ASN A 103 1.55 14.03 -3.50
N SER A 104 0.72 13.37 -4.29
CA SER A 104 0.76 11.93 -4.45
C SER A 104 2.09 11.47 -5.07
N ARG A 105 2.53 12.14 -6.12
CA ARG A 105 3.83 11.84 -6.75
C ARG A 105 4.97 11.96 -5.77
N GLU A 106 4.98 13.02 -4.96
CA GLU A 106 6.00 13.24 -3.94
C GLU A 106 5.96 12.11 -2.90
N MET A 107 4.78 11.72 -2.46
CA MET A 107 4.61 10.61 -1.51
C MET A 107 5.17 9.30 -2.08
N VAL A 108 4.86 8.98 -3.33
CA VAL A 108 5.36 7.78 -4.00
C VAL A 108 6.88 7.84 -4.16
N LYS A 109 7.41 9.01 -4.52
CA LYS A 109 8.86 9.21 -4.66
C LYS A 109 9.59 8.99 -3.34
N LEU A 110 9.10 9.58 -2.26
CA LEU A 110 9.70 9.41 -0.93
C LEU A 110 9.57 7.96 -0.46
N ALA A 111 8.45 7.30 -0.75
CA ALA A 111 8.26 5.90 -0.44
C ALA A 111 9.27 5.03 -1.20
N ASN A 112 9.53 5.31 -2.47
CA ASN A 112 10.52 4.57 -3.26
C ASN A 112 11.94 4.73 -2.71
N ILE A 113 12.30 5.92 -2.26
CA ILE A 113 13.59 6.17 -1.60
C ILE A 113 13.69 5.32 -0.34
N LYS A 114 12.64 5.32 0.49
CA LYS A 114 12.62 4.55 1.73
C LYS A 114 12.67 3.05 1.47
N LYS A 115 11.98 2.57 0.44
CA LYS A 115 12.03 1.16 0.03
C LYS A 115 13.46 0.73 -0.33
N ASN A 116 14.18 1.57 -1.07
CA ASN A 116 15.57 1.28 -1.42
C ASN A 116 16.48 1.25 -0.20
N GLU A 117 16.30 2.16 0.75
CA GLU A 117 17.02 2.15 2.01
C GLU A 117 16.79 0.85 2.78
N ILE A 118 15.53 0.43 2.89
CA ILE A 118 15.16 -0.80 3.58
C ILE A 118 15.75 -2.02 2.87
N LYS A 119 15.67 -2.09 1.55
CA LYS A 119 16.28 -3.20 0.79
C LYS A 119 17.77 -3.30 1.04
N ASN A 120 18.48 -2.17 1.03
CA ASN A 120 19.92 -2.16 1.24
C ASN A 120 20.30 -2.57 2.67
N GLU A 121 19.47 -2.27 3.66
CA GLU A 121 19.71 -2.60 5.06
C GLU A 121 19.42 -4.07 5.38
N PHE A 122 18.39 -4.67 4.77
CA PHE A 122 17.88 -5.99 5.12
C PHE A 122 18.16 -7.10 4.08
N ILE A 123 18.85 -6.78 3.01
CA ILE A 123 19.37 -7.80 2.07
C ILE A 123 20.77 -8.29 2.53
#